data_a37e1e3b7d9827f761d62e817f73affa
#
_entry.id   a37e1e3b7d9827f761d62e817f73affa
#
_cell.length_a   1.000
_cell.length_b   1.000
_cell.length_c   1.000
_cell.angle_alpha   90.00
_cell.angle_beta   90.00
_cell.angle_gamma   90.00
#
_symmetry.space_group_name_H-M   'P 1'
#
loop_
_entity.id
_entity.type
_entity.pdbx_description
1 polymer ?
#
loop_
_entity_poly.entity_id
_entity_poly.type
_entity_poly.pdbx_seq_one_letter_code
_entity_poly.pdbx_strand_id
1 'polypeptide(L)'
;MKKYSLLAVFLLLMCNVSVCGQTGRILFVDTTFIEKTNLQRIHHSPVYYSGNPVLKADKKWELNINGDPYAAPFSGGVWYDEEEQKFKMWYSAGGGKLLGLVTCYAESFDGKVWIKPELDVVPGTNIVDTLEHDCVSVLLDKFEKDRTKRYKMFVVEFNNRFTVSMKLKYSSDGIHWSE
;
A
#
# COMPACT_ATOMS: atom_id res chain seq x y z
N MET A 1 6.74 62.03 -35.23
CA MET A 1 5.76 60.91 -35.37
C MET A 1 6.27 59.67 -34.69
N LYS A 2 5.53 59.20 -33.70
CA LYS A 2 5.49 57.85 -33.12
C LYS A 2 6.75 57.21 -32.54
N LYS A 3 7.19 57.68 -31.35
CA LYS A 3 8.13 56.96 -30.46
C LYS A 3 7.48 56.21 -29.31
N TYR A 4 6.13 56.10 -29.29
CA TYR A 4 5.39 55.49 -28.15
C TYR A 4 4.98 54.04 -28.36
N SER A 5 5.26 53.44 -29.54
CA SER A 5 4.74 52.10 -29.87
C SER A 5 5.59 50.96 -29.32
N LEU A 6 6.88 51.14 -29.11
CA LEU A 6 7.73 50.06 -28.62
C LEU A 6 7.66 49.84 -27.10
N LEU A 7 7.45 50.93 -26.34
CA LEU A 7 7.36 50.84 -24.87
C LEU A 7 6.07 50.19 -24.42
N ALA A 8 4.96 50.41 -25.13
CA ALA A 8 3.67 49.80 -24.84
C ALA A 8 3.63 48.30 -25.14
N VAL A 9 4.35 47.84 -26.16
CA VAL A 9 4.49 46.43 -26.51
C VAL A 9 5.37 45.71 -25.49
N PHE A 10 6.40 46.37 -24.94
CA PHE A 10 7.27 45.77 -23.91
C PHE A 10 6.55 45.64 -22.56
N LEU A 11 5.67 46.57 -22.20
CA LEU A 11 4.84 46.47 -20.98
C LEU A 11 3.75 45.39 -21.08
N LEU A 12 3.21 45.13 -22.27
CA LEU A 12 2.21 44.07 -22.49
C LEU A 12 2.82 42.65 -22.47
N LEU A 13 4.10 42.50 -22.77
CA LEU A 13 4.82 41.23 -22.73
C LEU A 13 5.25 40.81 -21.32
N MET A 14 5.27 41.75 -20.36
CA MET A 14 5.65 41.44 -18.96
C MET A 14 4.48 41.03 -18.07
N CYS A 15 3.23 41.06 -18.56
CA CYS A 15 2.04 40.72 -17.74
C CYS A 15 1.58 39.28 -17.81
N ASN A 16 2.34 38.37 -18.44
CA ASN A 16 2.01 36.93 -18.43
C ASN A 16 2.98 36.10 -17.59
N VAL A 17 3.32 36.58 -16.39
CA VAL A 17 3.84 35.68 -15.37
C VAL A 17 2.60 35.00 -14.79
N SER A 18 2.18 33.91 -15.39
CA SER A 18 1.27 32.98 -14.76
C SER A 18 1.97 32.49 -13.48
N VAL A 19 1.61 33.05 -12.35
CA VAL A 19 1.91 32.45 -11.06
C VAL A 19 1.16 31.13 -11.04
N CYS A 20 1.82 30.08 -11.50
CA CYS A 20 1.33 28.72 -11.35
C CYS A 20 1.36 28.41 -9.85
N GLY A 21 0.29 28.77 -9.17
CA GLY A 21 0.10 28.38 -7.77
C GLY A 21 0.15 26.86 -7.70
N GLN A 22 1.00 26.33 -6.84
CA GLN A 22 1.11 24.89 -6.64
C GLN A 22 -0.24 24.37 -6.11
N THR A 23 -0.99 23.69 -6.97
CA THR A 23 -2.34 23.16 -6.67
C THR A 23 -2.26 21.77 -6.02
N GLY A 24 -1.46 21.60 -5.00
CA GLY A 24 -1.30 20.31 -4.32
C GLY A 24 -1.33 20.46 -2.79
N ARG A 25 -1.44 19.36 -2.09
CA ARG A 25 -1.22 19.35 -0.63
C ARG A 25 0.25 19.68 -0.36
N ILE A 26 0.47 20.71 0.46
CA ILE A 26 1.80 21.05 0.95
C ILE A 26 1.93 20.46 2.35
N LEU A 27 2.91 19.57 2.52
CA LEU A 27 3.28 19.05 3.84
C LEU A 27 4.42 19.93 4.38
N PHE A 28 4.16 20.62 5.49
CA PHE A 28 5.16 21.48 6.15
C PHE A 28 6.17 20.64 6.97
N VAL A 29 6.85 19.70 6.28
CA VAL A 29 7.88 18.85 6.92
C VAL A 29 9.16 19.62 7.23
N ASP A 30 9.40 20.70 6.47
CA ASP A 30 10.50 21.63 6.65
C ASP A 30 10.03 23.09 6.45
N THR A 31 10.96 24.02 6.31
CA THR A 31 10.69 25.45 6.15
C THR A 31 10.69 25.94 4.70
N THR A 32 10.83 25.07 3.71
CA THR A 32 11.02 25.44 2.30
C THR A 32 9.90 26.34 1.76
N PHE A 33 8.67 26.11 2.18
CA PHE A 33 7.49 26.87 1.77
C PHE A 33 7.02 27.93 2.77
N ILE A 34 7.89 28.25 3.76
CA ILE A 34 7.54 29.21 4.83
C ILE A 34 8.51 30.39 4.75
N GLU A 35 8.05 31.52 4.24
CA GLU A 35 8.85 32.75 4.22
C GLU A 35 8.99 33.35 5.60
N LYS A 36 7.90 33.44 6.36
CA LYS A 36 7.85 33.99 7.71
C LYS A 36 6.75 33.36 8.54
N THR A 37 7.04 33.06 9.81
CA THR A 37 6.04 32.54 10.74
C THR A 37 6.34 32.98 12.18
N ASN A 38 5.29 33.18 12.97
CA ASN A 38 5.36 33.34 14.43
C ASN A 38 4.87 32.08 15.16
N LEU A 39 4.56 30.99 14.41
CA LEU A 39 4.15 29.73 14.99
C LEU A 39 5.37 28.93 15.46
N GLN A 40 5.22 28.25 16.58
CA GLN A 40 6.20 27.31 17.08
C GLN A 40 5.90 25.91 16.55
N ARG A 41 6.91 25.24 15.98
CA ARG A 41 6.79 23.83 15.58
C ARG A 41 6.79 22.95 16.81
N ILE A 42 5.76 22.12 16.94
CA ILE A 42 5.65 21.12 18.00
C ILE A 42 5.65 19.74 17.33
N HIS A 43 6.53 18.85 17.78
CA HIS A 43 6.58 17.46 17.36
C HIS A 43 5.85 16.60 18.37
N HIS A 44 4.80 15.91 17.92
CA HIS A 44 4.08 14.95 18.74
C HIS A 44 4.59 13.54 18.44
N SER A 45 5.15 12.88 19.43
CA SER A 45 5.49 11.46 19.31
C SER A 45 4.21 10.61 19.29
N PRO A 46 4.11 9.61 18.41
CA PRO A 46 2.98 8.69 18.45
C PRO A 46 2.99 7.89 19.75
N VAL A 47 1.81 7.65 20.29
CA VAL A 47 1.64 6.75 21.43
C VAL A 47 1.57 5.31 20.93
N TYR A 48 2.38 4.44 21.53
CA TYR A 48 2.36 3.02 21.21
C TYR A 48 1.01 2.40 21.64
N TYR A 49 0.33 1.73 20.71
CA TYR A 49 -0.93 1.05 21.03
C TYR A 49 -0.67 -0.15 21.95
N SER A 50 -1.30 -0.18 23.12
CA SER A 50 -1.08 -1.23 24.12
C SER A 50 -1.52 -2.64 23.68
N GLY A 51 -2.41 -2.72 22.65
CA GLY A 51 -2.86 -3.98 22.07
C GLY A 51 -1.94 -4.57 20.98
N ASN A 52 -0.79 -3.94 20.71
CA ASN A 52 0.19 -4.50 19.76
C ASN A 52 0.85 -5.78 20.30
N PRO A 53 1.20 -6.74 19.41
CA PRO A 53 0.92 -6.72 17.98
C PRO A 53 -0.53 -7.03 17.68
N VAL A 54 -1.15 -6.25 16.75
CA VAL A 54 -2.54 -6.47 16.31
C VAL A 54 -2.69 -7.69 15.40
N LEU A 55 -1.62 -8.10 14.72
CA LEU A 55 -1.54 -9.35 13.97
C LEU A 55 -0.51 -10.27 14.65
N LYS A 56 -0.94 -11.48 15.02
CA LYS A 56 -0.08 -12.49 15.64
C LYS A 56 -0.02 -13.72 14.73
N ALA A 57 1.12 -14.39 14.66
CA ALA A 57 1.25 -15.70 14.03
C ALA A 57 0.68 -16.76 14.99
N ASP A 58 -0.56 -17.15 14.78
CA ASP A 58 -1.33 -18.07 15.64
C ASP A 58 -1.91 -19.27 14.88
N LYS A 59 -1.57 -19.41 13.59
CA LYS A 59 -2.01 -20.50 12.74
C LYS A 59 -0.86 -21.42 12.38
N LYS A 60 -1.14 -22.71 12.15
CA LYS A 60 -0.11 -23.72 11.81
C LYS A 60 0.65 -23.39 10.52
N TRP A 61 -0.03 -22.81 9.55
CA TRP A 61 0.58 -22.40 8.28
C TRP A 61 1.35 -21.07 8.35
N GLU A 62 1.40 -20.45 9.51
CA GLU A 62 2.22 -19.27 9.78
C GLU A 62 3.58 -19.64 10.42
N LEU A 63 3.88 -20.93 10.52
CA LEU A 63 5.20 -21.39 10.94
C LEU A 63 6.11 -21.49 9.71
N ASN A 64 7.35 -21.02 9.86
CA ASN A 64 8.37 -21.21 8.83
C ASN A 64 8.90 -22.65 8.85
N ILE A 65 9.82 -22.96 7.92
CA ILE A 65 10.41 -24.29 7.80
C ILE A 65 11.14 -24.77 9.07
N ASN A 66 11.59 -23.85 9.93
CA ASN A 66 12.23 -24.14 11.21
C ASN A 66 11.22 -24.28 12.36
N GLY A 67 9.94 -24.05 12.11
CA GLY A 67 8.89 -24.03 13.12
C GLY A 67 8.72 -22.69 13.85
N ASP A 68 9.40 -21.63 13.42
CA ASP A 68 9.27 -20.30 14.01
C ASP A 68 8.00 -19.60 13.48
N PRO A 69 7.23 -18.92 14.33
CA PRO A 69 6.04 -18.18 13.91
C PRO A 69 6.42 -16.94 13.10
N TYR A 70 5.79 -16.78 11.91
CA TYR A 70 5.98 -15.63 11.07
C TYR A 70 4.65 -15.18 10.43
N ALA A 71 4.20 -13.98 10.78
CA ALA A 71 3.09 -13.28 10.16
C ALA A 71 3.41 -11.78 10.15
N ALA A 72 3.63 -11.21 8.98
CA ALA A 72 4.01 -9.81 8.86
C ALA A 72 3.34 -9.16 7.64
N PRO A 73 2.66 -8.01 7.79
CA PRO A 73 2.08 -7.28 6.66
C PRO A 73 3.13 -6.60 5.77
N PHE A 74 4.38 -6.75 6.06
CA PHE A 74 5.60 -6.24 5.41
C PHE A 74 5.32 -5.30 4.23
N SER A 75 5.27 -5.81 2.98
CA SER A 75 4.93 -5.04 1.78
C SER A 75 3.52 -5.37 1.23
N GLY A 76 2.80 -6.33 1.83
CA GLY A 76 1.51 -6.82 1.35
C GLY A 76 0.42 -5.76 1.29
N GLY A 77 0.39 -4.89 2.27
CA GLY A 77 -0.50 -3.74 2.30
C GLY A 77 -1.76 -3.92 3.13
N VAL A 78 -2.27 -2.78 3.57
CA VAL A 78 -3.55 -2.67 4.28
C VAL A 78 -4.38 -1.60 3.59
N TRP A 79 -5.60 -1.95 3.18
CA TRP A 79 -6.53 -1.04 2.52
C TRP A 79 -7.86 -1.00 3.23
N TYR A 80 -8.46 0.18 3.34
CA TYR A 80 -9.86 0.31 3.69
C TYR A 80 -10.70 0.22 2.42
N ASP A 81 -11.53 -0.81 2.37
CA ASP A 81 -12.48 -1.02 1.30
C ASP A 81 -13.78 -0.29 1.64
N GLU A 82 -14.03 0.83 0.97
CA GLU A 82 -15.21 1.65 1.19
C GLU A 82 -16.52 0.95 0.78
N GLU A 83 -16.46 0.00 -0.15
CA GLU A 83 -17.64 -0.74 -0.59
C GLU A 83 -18.04 -1.81 0.42
N GLU A 84 -17.05 -2.49 1.01
CA GLU A 84 -17.28 -3.51 2.03
C GLU A 84 -17.21 -2.97 3.47
N GLN A 85 -16.87 -1.68 3.63
CA GLN A 85 -16.79 -0.97 4.92
C GLN A 85 -15.88 -1.68 5.93
N LYS A 86 -14.74 -2.20 5.45
CA LYS A 86 -13.77 -2.90 6.29
C LYS A 86 -12.34 -2.69 5.81
N PHE A 87 -11.39 -2.87 6.72
CA PHE A 87 -9.98 -2.97 6.39
C PHE A 87 -9.67 -4.39 5.92
N LYS A 88 -8.86 -4.48 4.88
CA LYS A 88 -8.31 -5.72 4.33
C LYS A 88 -6.80 -5.67 4.42
N MET A 89 -6.18 -6.74 4.88
CA MET A 89 -4.73 -6.86 5.02
C MET A 89 -4.25 -8.10 4.29
N TRP A 90 -3.22 -7.92 3.49
CA TRP A 90 -2.45 -9.04 2.93
C TRP A 90 -1.12 -9.07 3.64
N TYR A 91 -0.74 -10.23 4.13
CA TYR A 91 0.47 -10.39 4.92
C TYR A 91 1.22 -11.65 4.51
N SER A 92 2.53 -11.61 4.68
CA SER A 92 3.40 -12.73 4.43
C SER A 92 3.40 -13.65 5.64
N ALA A 93 3.25 -14.95 5.40
CA ALA A 93 3.27 -15.99 6.42
C ALA A 93 4.34 -17.05 6.10
N GLY A 94 4.84 -17.72 7.13
CA GLY A 94 5.96 -18.65 7.03
C GLY A 94 5.68 -20.00 6.36
N GLY A 95 4.51 -20.21 5.74
CA GLY A 95 4.02 -21.51 5.26
C GLY A 95 4.63 -22.05 3.97
N GLY A 96 5.65 -21.41 3.42
CA GLY A 96 6.36 -21.92 2.22
C GLY A 96 7.11 -23.22 2.47
N LYS A 97 7.18 -24.07 1.44
CA LYS A 97 7.82 -25.39 1.53
C LYS A 97 9.33 -25.35 1.31
N LEU A 98 9.82 -24.34 0.57
CA LEU A 98 11.23 -24.20 0.23
C LEU A 98 11.90 -23.12 1.09
N LEU A 99 11.82 -21.89 0.69
CA LEU A 99 12.48 -20.75 1.35
C LEU A 99 11.55 -19.54 1.41
N GLY A 100 10.43 -19.60 0.70
CA GLY A 100 9.54 -18.48 0.49
C GLY A 100 8.46 -18.39 1.55
N LEU A 101 7.76 -17.28 1.46
CA LEU A 101 6.58 -16.97 2.24
C LEU A 101 5.35 -17.19 1.36
N VAL A 102 4.20 -17.45 1.97
CA VAL A 102 2.90 -17.47 1.29
C VAL A 102 2.11 -16.22 1.65
N THR A 103 1.16 -15.83 0.80
CA THR A 103 0.30 -14.68 1.07
C THR A 103 -0.96 -15.11 1.80
N CYS A 104 -1.18 -14.53 2.97
CA CYS A 104 -2.38 -14.70 3.77
C CYS A 104 -3.21 -13.42 3.81
N TYR A 105 -4.48 -13.56 4.19
CA TYR A 105 -5.45 -12.48 4.27
C TYR A 105 -6.03 -12.35 5.68
N ALA A 106 -6.27 -11.12 6.10
CA ALA A 106 -7.01 -10.80 7.30
C ALA A 106 -7.90 -9.58 7.06
N GLU A 107 -8.98 -9.46 7.82
CA GLU A 107 -9.90 -8.32 7.75
C GLU A 107 -10.23 -7.77 9.13
N SER A 108 -10.62 -6.49 9.16
CA SER A 108 -10.95 -5.78 10.39
C SER A 108 -11.96 -4.68 10.13
N PHE A 109 -12.88 -4.43 11.07
CA PHE A 109 -13.78 -3.28 11.02
C PHE A 109 -13.22 -2.01 11.67
N ASP A 110 -12.22 -2.15 12.54
CA ASP A 110 -11.66 -1.04 13.34
C ASP A 110 -10.15 -0.84 13.19
N GLY A 111 -9.48 -1.71 12.40
CA GLY A 111 -8.03 -1.73 12.21
C GLY A 111 -7.24 -2.21 13.42
N LYS A 112 -7.89 -2.68 14.48
CA LYS A 112 -7.28 -3.13 15.73
C LYS A 112 -7.51 -4.61 15.99
N VAL A 113 -8.75 -5.08 15.80
CA VAL A 113 -9.12 -6.49 15.92
C VAL A 113 -9.15 -7.08 14.51
N TRP A 114 -8.23 -8.01 14.25
CA TRP A 114 -8.08 -8.65 12.96
C TRP A 114 -8.59 -10.09 12.99
N ILE A 115 -9.41 -10.42 12.02
CA ILE A 115 -9.98 -11.73 11.82
C ILE A 115 -9.27 -12.39 10.64
N LYS A 116 -8.91 -13.65 10.79
CA LYS A 116 -8.35 -14.51 9.73
C LYS A 116 -9.44 -15.47 9.30
N PRO A 117 -10.23 -15.15 8.27
CA PRO A 117 -11.35 -15.98 7.84
C PRO A 117 -10.84 -17.31 7.25
N GLU A 118 -11.62 -18.35 7.38
CA GLU A 118 -11.42 -19.56 6.58
C GLU A 118 -11.90 -19.30 5.17
N LEU A 119 -11.03 -19.57 4.19
CA LEU A 119 -11.25 -19.32 2.78
C LEU A 119 -11.23 -20.64 2.00
N ASP A 120 -11.72 -20.59 0.76
CA ASP A 120 -11.81 -21.72 -0.15
C ASP A 120 -10.58 -21.87 -1.06
N VAL A 121 -9.74 -20.85 -1.19
CA VAL A 121 -8.49 -20.88 -1.99
C VAL A 121 -7.56 -22.01 -1.50
N VAL A 122 -7.35 -22.08 -0.19
CA VAL A 122 -6.75 -23.24 0.48
C VAL A 122 -7.68 -23.60 1.65
N PRO A 123 -8.54 -24.60 1.48
CA PRO A 123 -9.60 -24.90 2.45
C PRO A 123 -9.13 -25.01 3.90
N GLY A 124 -9.88 -24.36 4.81
CA GLY A 124 -9.57 -24.33 6.22
C GLY A 124 -8.43 -23.38 6.62
N THR A 125 -7.98 -22.53 5.69
CA THR A 125 -6.95 -21.52 5.95
C THR A 125 -7.39 -20.12 5.45
N ASN A 126 -6.61 -19.10 5.76
CA ASN A 126 -6.74 -17.76 5.19
C ASN A 126 -5.65 -17.46 4.14
N ILE A 127 -5.05 -18.49 3.55
CA ILE A 127 -4.08 -18.36 2.47
C ILE A 127 -4.83 -17.97 1.19
N VAL A 128 -4.39 -16.89 0.54
CA VAL A 128 -4.96 -16.40 -0.72
C VAL A 128 -4.04 -16.63 -1.90
N ASP A 129 -2.75 -16.91 -1.66
CA ASP A 129 -1.79 -17.29 -2.68
C ASP A 129 -0.73 -18.21 -2.09
N THR A 130 -0.55 -19.38 -2.70
CA THR A 130 0.45 -20.39 -2.30
C THR A 130 1.77 -20.23 -3.02
N LEU A 131 1.86 -19.24 -3.94
CA LEU A 131 3.10 -18.96 -4.63
C LEU A 131 4.16 -18.49 -3.63
N GLU A 132 5.26 -19.22 -3.55
CA GLU A 132 6.33 -18.84 -2.65
C GLU A 132 7.06 -17.60 -3.15
N HIS A 133 7.13 -16.57 -2.32
CA HIS A 133 7.63 -15.27 -2.69
C HIS A 133 8.60 -14.70 -1.65
N ASP A 134 9.43 -13.77 -2.09
CA ASP A 134 10.21 -12.90 -1.23
C ASP A 134 9.35 -11.74 -0.69
N CYS A 135 8.64 -11.08 -1.61
CA CYS A 135 7.72 -10.02 -1.24
C CYS A 135 6.47 -9.98 -2.13
N VAL A 136 5.42 -9.42 -1.58
CA VAL A 136 4.14 -9.18 -2.25
C VAL A 136 3.67 -7.76 -1.96
N SER A 137 2.99 -7.12 -2.91
CA SER A 137 2.35 -5.83 -2.69
C SER A 137 0.98 -5.83 -3.34
N VAL A 138 -0.04 -5.46 -2.58
CA VAL A 138 -1.44 -5.40 -3.05
C VAL A 138 -1.90 -3.95 -3.11
N LEU A 139 -2.47 -3.58 -4.25
CA LEU A 139 -3.10 -2.29 -4.50
C LEU A 139 -4.61 -2.47 -4.66
N LEU A 140 -5.39 -1.69 -3.93
CA LEU A 140 -6.81 -1.45 -4.25
C LEU A 140 -6.88 -0.25 -5.21
N ASP A 141 -7.10 -0.53 -6.50
CA ASP A 141 -7.20 0.50 -7.53
C ASP A 141 -8.63 1.02 -7.64
N LYS A 142 -8.89 2.14 -6.98
CA LYS A 142 -10.21 2.81 -6.95
C LYS A 142 -10.62 3.40 -8.31
N PHE A 143 -9.69 3.53 -9.25
CA PHE A 143 -9.92 4.10 -10.57
C PHE A 143 -10.08 3.04 -11.67
N GLU A 144 -9.82 1.77 -11.34
CA GLU A 144 -9.99 0.67 -12.28
C GLU A 144 -11.46 0.48 -12.65
N LYS A 145 -11.74 0.49 -13.95
CA LYS A 145 -13.09 0.32 -14.49
C LYS A 145 -13.50 -1.14 -14.61
N ASP A 146 -12.53 -2.01 -14.85
CA ASP A 146 -12.75 -3.45 -14.89
C ASP A 146 -12.78 -3.99 -13.46
N ARG A 147 -13.98 -4.31 -13.01
CA ARG A 147 -14.20 -4.80 -11.63
C ARG A 147 -13.45 -6.09 -11.31
N THR A 148 -13.12 -6.89 -12.31
CA THR A 148 -12.32 -8.12 -12.15
C THR A 148 -10.86 -7.82 -11.80
N LYS A 149 -10.40 -6.58 -12.02
CA LYS A 149 -9.02 -6.11 -11.80
C LYS A 149 -8.92 -5.05 -10.69
N ARG A 150 -9.96 -4.91 -9.89
CA ARG A 150 -10.05 -3.91 -8.81
C ARG A 150 -8.88 -4.01 -7.83
N TYR A 151 -8.45 -5.22 -7.51
CA TYR A 151 -7.23 -5.47 -6.75
C TYR A 151 -6.14 -5.96 -7.70
N LYS A 152 -4.92 -5.47 -7.46
CA LYS A 152 -3.71 -5.82 -8.22
C LYS A 152 -2.63 -6.27 -7.23
N MET A 153 -2.08 -7.45 -7.47
CA MET A 153 -1.02 -8.02 -6.63
C MET A 153 0.25 -8.15 -7.45
N PHE A 154 1.32 -7.50 -7.01
CA PHE A 154 2.67 -7.71 -7.52
C PHE A 154 3.38 -8.70 -6.61
N VAL A 155 3.89 -9.77 -7.18
CA VAL A 155 4.55 -10.86 -6.47
C VAL A 155 5.95 -11.03 -7.03
N VAL A 156 6.95 -11.08 -6.15
CA VAL A 156 8.31 -11.50 -6.48
C VAL A 156 8.46 -12.97 -6.12
N GLU A 157 8.18 -13.83 -7.09
CA GLU A 157 8.17 -15.28 -6.97
C GLU A 157 9.60 -15.86 -7.01
N PHE A 158 9.86 -16.87 -6.20
CA PHE A 158 11.05 -17.72 -6.35
C PHE A 158 10.83 -18.77 -7.42
N ASN A 159 11.53 -18.66 -8.56
CA ASN A 159 11.54 -19.73 -9.58
C ASN A 159 12.40 -20.92 -9.13
N ASN A 160 13.46 -20.60 -8.40
CA ASN A 160 14.34 -21.54 -7.71
C ASN A 160 15.15 -20.75 -6.66
N ARG A 161 16.10 -21.40 -5.99
CA ARG A 161 16.93 -20.80 -4.92
C ARG A 161 17.70 -19.54 -5.34
N PHE A 162 17.92 -19.31 -6.64
CA PHE A 162 18.82 -18.26 -7.15
C PHE A 162 18.15 -17.28 -8.10
N THR A 163 16.93 -17.57 -8.54
CA THR A 163 16.23 -16.73 -9.52
C THR A 163 14.82 -16.39 -9.07
N VAL A 164 14.43 -15.17 -9.37
CA VAL A 164 13.09 -14.65 -9.08
C VAL A 164 12.45 -14.14 -10.39
N SER A 165 11.15 -14.11 -10.41
CA SER A 165 10.35 -13.41 -11.43
C SER A 165 9.31 -12.54 -10.77
N MET A 166 8.92 -11.47 -11.46
CA MET A 166 7.83 -10.62 -11.01
C MET A 166 6.56 -11.01 -11.76
N LYS A 167 5.48 -11.22 -11.02
CA LYS A 167 4.15 -11.47 -11.56
C LYS A 167 3.18 -10.39 -11.14
N LEU A 168 2.20 -10.13 -12.01
CA LEU A 168 1.06 -9.27 -11.72
C LEU A 168 -0.21 -10.13 -11.78
N LYS A 169 -0.95 -10.16 -10.67
CA LYS A 169 -2.22 -10.85 -10.54
C LYS A 169 -3.35 -9.86 -10.30
N TYR A 170 -4.56 -10.24 -10.70
CA TYR A 170 -5.76 -9.43 -10.57
C TYR A 170 -6.81 -10.15 -9.73
N SER A 171 -7.66 -9.37 -9.08
CA SER A 171 -8.77 -9.90 -8.30
C SER A 171 -9.91 -8.89 -8.19
N SER A 172 -11.14 -9.37 -8.12
CA SER A 172 -12.33 -8.57 -7.84
C SER A 172 -12.56 -8.34 -6.35
N ASP A 173 -12.09 -9.25 -5.49
CA ASP A 173 -12.38 -9.29 -4.05
C ASP A 173 -11.12 -9.22 -3.16
N GLY A 174 -9.93 -9.43 -3.77
CA GLY A 174 -8.66 -9.47 -3.05
C GLY A 174 -8.36 -10.84 -2.42
N ILE A 175 -9.16 -11.86 -2.73
CA ILE A 175 -9.05 -13.23 -2.22
C ILE A 175 -8.73 -14.19 -3.36
N HIS A 176 -9.51 -14.14 -4.44
CA HIS A 176 -9.34 -14.99 -5.61
C HIS A 176 -8.52 -14.26 -6.68
N TRP A 177 -7.33 -14.78 -6.96
CA TRP A 177 -6.35 -14.14 -7.83
C TRP A 177 -6.19 -14.89 -9.15
N SER A 178 -6.12 -14.14 -10.27
CA SER A 178 -5.84 -14.62 -11.63
C SER A 178 -4.66 -13.85 -12.22
N GLU A 179 -3.89 -14.53 -13.09
CA GLU A 179 -2.81 -13.90 -13.88
C GLU A 179 -3.35 -13.17 -15.09
#